data_89fe6137d86dd2e22907ba9f50c41a39
#
_entry.id   89fe6137d86dd2e22907ba9f50c41a39
#
_cell.length_a   1.000
_cell.length_b   1.000
_cell.length_c   1.000
_cell.angle_alpha   90.00
_cell.angle_beta   90.00
_cell.angle_gamma   90.00
#
_symmetry.space_group_name_H-M   'P 1'
#
loop_
_entity.id
_entity.type
_entity.pdbx_description
1 polymer ?
#
loop_
_entity_poly.entity_id
_entity_poly.type
_entity_poly.pdbx_seq_one_letter_code
_entity_poly.pdbx_strand_id
1 'polypeptide(L)'
;MLTSNKISSLVIDTLRKQTGEQNIAVIFLYCDYQAQKDQSAVNMIGSLVRQATLREPTILSEIKRAFDKSKREGGDGLQLPDMVKLFGKVSSYMEVVYLCVDAVDEMLPQHRLEFLRALQQILQDAPNVRLFLTGRPYIRAELDKYLTEKTYAMHIIADQGDITRYLRQKMDDNDDQDPGLMTEDLKNNIMATMAEKASEM
;
A
#
# COMPACT_ATOMS: atom_id res chain seq x y z
N MET A 1 -7.54 -14.87 -8.45
CA MET A 1 -7.41 -13.41 -8.27
C MET A 1 -5.95 -13.07 -8.05
N LEU A 2 -5.35 -12.33 -8.97
CA LEU A 2 -4.12 -11.61 -8.64
C LEU A 2 -4.56 -10.58 -7.60
N THR A 3 -4.35 -10.90 -6.34
CA THR A 3 -4.70 -9.98 -5.25
C THR A 3 -3.82 -8.73 -5.40
N SER A 4 -4.34 -7.54 -5.12
CA SER A 4 -3.61 -6.26 -5.04
C SER A 4 -2.24 -6.46 -4.38
N ASN A 5 -2.16 -7.22 -3.31
CA ASN A 5 -0.95 -7.57 -2.58
C ASN A 5 0.17 -8.18 -3.45
N LYS A 6 -0.14 -8.95 -4.50
CA LYS A 6 0.89 -9.52 -5.38
C LYS A 6 1.52 -8.46 -6.29
N ILE A 7 0.72 -7.51 -6.77
CA ILE A 7 1.21 -6.41 -7.62
C ILE A 7 2.08 -5.48 -6.77
N SER A 8 1.60 -5.09 -5.61
CA SER A 8 2.34 -4.22 -4.70
C SER A 8 3.64 -4.87 -4.21
N SER A 9 3.63 -6.16 -3.88
CA SER A 9 4.84 -6.91 -3.52
C SER A 9 5.85 -6.93 -4.67
N LEU A 10 5.39 -7.18 -5.91
CA LEU A 10 6.26 -7.17 -7.08
C LEU A 10 6.90 -5.80 -7.32
N VAL A 11 6.12 -4.72 -7.18
CA VAL A 11 6.62 -3.34 -7.31
C VAL A 11 7.66 -3.05 -6.23
N ILE A 12 7.36 -3.36 -4.97
CA ILE A 12 8.26 -3.16 -3.83
C ILE A 12 9.56 -3.94 -4.02
N ASP A 13 9.49 -5.21 -4.40
CA ASP A 13 10.67 -6.06 -4.61
C ASP A 13 11.51 -5.58 -5.81
N THR A 14 10.84 -5.12 -6.88
CA THR A 14 11.54 -4.55 -8.04
C THR A 14 12.26 -3.26 -7.69
N LEU A 15 11.60 -2.35 -6.99
CA LEU A 15 12.21 -1.11 -6.51
C LEU A 15 13.42 -1.39 -5.60
N ARG A 16 13.28 -2.32 -4.64
CA ARG A 16 14.37 -2.69 -3.74
C ARG A 16 15.59 -3.27 -4.47
N LYS A 17 15.36 -4.07 -5.50
CA LYS A 17 16.46 -4.63 -6.33
C LYS A 17 17.15 -3.55 -7.15
N GLN A 18 16.41 -2.56 -7.64
CA GLN A 18 16.95 -1.49 -8.49
C GLN A 18 17.69 -0.41 -7.69
N THR A 19 17.32 -0.18 -6.43
CA THR A 19 17.88 0.91 -5.62
C THR A 19 19.23 0.59 -5.00
N GLY A 20 19.62 -0.66 -4.85
CA GLY A 20 20.96 -1.10 -4.41
C GLY A 20 21.48 -0.36 -3.16
N GLU A 21 22.74 0.15 -3.26
CA GLU A 21 23.41 0.93 -2.21
C GLU A 21 23.12 2.44 -2.28
N GLN A 22 22.24 2.88 -3.15
CA GLN A 22 21.88 4.28 -3.29
C GLN A 22 21.14 4.81 -2.06
N ASN A 23 21.21 6.12 -1.80
CA ASN A 23 20.46 6.77 -0.72
C ASN A 23 18.97 6.91 -1.06
N ILE A 24 18.35 5.76 -1.34
CA ILE A 24 16.97 5.61 -1.76
C ILE A 24 16.24 4.73 -0.74
N ALA A 25 15.08 5.18 -0.28
CA ALA A 25 14.22 4.39 0.59
C ALA A 25 13.01 3.83 -0.18
N VAL A 26 12.71 2.57 0.08
CA VAL A 26 11.44 1.94 -0.31
C VAL A 26 10.70 1.58 0.97
N ILE A 27 9.66 2.32 1.27
CA ILE A 27 8.80 2.17 2.45
C ILE A 27 7.38 1.84 2.00
N PHE A 28 6.65 1.06 2.79
CA PHE A 28 5.38 0.55 2.35
C PHE A 28 4.39 0.30 3.49
N LEU A 29 3.12 0.32 3.13
CA LEU A 29 1.98 -0.04 3.97
C LEU A 29 1.10 -1.02 3.22
N TYR A 30 0.63 -2.03 3.91
CA TYR A 30 -0.46 -2.88 3.48
C TYR A 30 -1.68 -2.55 4.35
N CYS A 31 -2.74 -2.04 3.72
CA CYS A 31 -3.99 -1.86 4.41
C CYS A 31 -4.70 -3.22 4.52
N ASP A 32 -5.33 -3.47 5.68
CA ASP A 32 -5.99 -4.73 5.97
C ASP A 32 -7.37 -4.45 6.56
N TYR A 33 -8.38 -4.98 5.90
CA TYR A 33 -9.76 -4.88 6.34
C TYR A 33 -9.98 -5.39 7.77
N GLN A 34 -9.25 -6.42 8.20
CA GLN A 34 -9.38 -6.98 9.55
C GLN A 34 -8.81 -6.06 10.63
N ALA A 35 -7.82 -5.25 10.28
CA ALA A 35 -7.13 -4.33 11.19
C ALA A 35 -7.62 -2.87 11.09
N GLN A 36 -8.75 -2.59 10.46
CA GLN A 36 -9.26 -1.24 10.16
C GLN A 36 -9.26 -0.28 11.35
N LYS A 37 -9.56 -0.78 12.56
CA LYS A 37 -9.65 0.04 13.78
C LYS A 37 -8.30 0.60 14.20
N ASP A 38 -7.23 -0.14 13.93
CA ASP A 38 -5.87 0.22 14.31
C ASP A 38 -5.16 1.05 13.22
N GLN A 39 -5.76 1.12 12.02
CA GLN A 39 -5.23 1.85 10.87
C GLN A 39 -5.71 3.32 10.86
N SER A 40 -5.54 4.03 11.97
CA SER A 40 -5.73 5.48 11.99
C SER A 40 -4.66 6.19 11.15
N ALA A 41 -4.95 7.39 10.64
CA ALA A 41 -3.96 8.16 9.88
C ALA A 41 -2.66 8.40 10.66
N VAL A 42 -2.74 8.62 11.98
CA VAL A 42 -1.58 8.78 12.87
C VAL A 42 -0.73 7.51 12.89
N ASN A 43 -1.34 6.34 13.06
CA ASN A 43 -0.64 5.06 13.11
C ASN A 43 0.02 4.72 11.77
N MET A 44 -0.68 5.00 10.66
CA MET A 44 -0.18 4.74 9.33
C MET A 44 1.02 5.65 9.00
N ILE A 45 0.93 6.96 9.22
CA ILE A 45 2.06 7.88 9.03
C ILE A 45 3.19 7.57 10.02
N GLY A 46 2.87 7.22 11.28
CA GLY A 46 3.86 6.78 12.26
C GLY A 46 4.64 5.55 11.82
N SER A 47 3.98 4.58 11.18
CA SER A 47 4.65 3.40 10.59
C SER A 47 5.60 3.79 9.46
N LEU A 48 5.22 4.76 8.61
CA LEU A 48 6.09 5.29 7.55
C LEU A 48 7.31 6.01 8.12
N VAL A 49 7.12 6.86 9.13
CA VAL A 49 8.23 7.54 9.84
C VAL A 49 9.19 6.51 10.42
N ARG A 50 8.67 5.48 11.08
CA ARG A 50 9.49 4.39 11.64
C ARG A 50 10.32 3.69 10.57
N GLN A 51 9.71 3.32 9.44
CA GLN A 51 10.43 2.63 8.36
C GLN A 51 11.52 3.53 7.75
N ALA A 52 11.22 4.81 7.51
CA ALA A 52 12.18 5.78 7.01
C ALA A 52 13.37 5.96 7.97
N THR A 53 13.10 6.01 9.28
CA THR A 53 14.13 6.17 10.33
C THR A 53 15.09 4.98 10.43
N LEU A 54 14.63 3.76 10.10
CA LEU A 54 15.51 2.58 10.08
C LEU A 54 16.62 2.68 9.02
N ARG A 55 16.45 3.55 8.02
CA ARG A 55 17.45 3.84 6.98
C ARG A 55 18.46 4.90 7.41
N GLU A 56 18.07 5.77 8.34
CA GLU A 56 18.92 6.89 8.81
C GLU A 56 18.88 6.99 10.36
N PRO A 57 19.71 6.21 11.06
CA PRO A 57 19.69 6.14 12.52
C PRO A 57 20.01 7.45 13.24
N THR A 58 20.69 8.40 12.60
CA THR A 58 21.03 9.70 13.20
C THR A 58 19.79 10.50 13.59
N ILE A 59 18.67 10.27 12.90
CA ILE A 59 17.39 10.95 13.13
C ILE A 59 16.65 10.39 14.37
N LEU A 60 16.98 9.18 14.80
CA LEU A 60 16.34 8.58 15.99
C LEU A 60 16.40 9.49 17.21
N SER A 61 17.52 10.20 17.40
CA SER A 61 17.69 11.14 18.51
C SER A 61 16.71 12.33 18.43
N GLU A 62 16.42 12.80 17.24
CA GLU A 62 15.50 13.92 17.01
C GLU A 62 14.04 13.51 17.19
N ILE A 63 13.66 12.34 16.67
CA ILE A 63 12.33 11.76 16.89
C ILE A 63 12.09 11.54 18.37
N LYS A 64 13.08 10.98 19.07
CA LYS A 64 13.00 10.79 20.52
C LYS A 64 12.80 12.12 21.23
N ARG A 65 13.55 13.16 20.87
CA ARG A 65 13.38 14.51 21.45
C ARG A 65 11.99 15.08 21.19
N ALA A 66 11.45 14.94 19.97
CA ALA A 66 10.10 15.40 19.64
C ALA A 66 9.03 14.68 20.45
N PHE A 67 9.18 13.35 20.60
CA PHE A 67 8.29 12.53 21.43
C PHE A 67 8.37 12.89 22.92
N ASP A 68 9.58 13.03 23.46
CA ASP A 68 9.80 13.40 24.86
C ASP A 68 9.28 14.81 25.17
N LYS A 69 9.39 15.74 24.19
CA LYS A 69 8.82 17.08 24.28
C LYS A 69 7.29 17.02 24.37
N SER A 70 6.64 16.31 23.44
CA SER A 70 5.19 16.15 23.44
C SER A 70 4.66 15.58 24.76
N LYS A 71 5.33 14.55 25.31
CA LYS A 71 4.98 13.97 26.62
C LYS A 71 5.13 14.97 27.78
N ARG A 72 6.20 15.78 27.80
CA ARG A 72 6.41 16.80 28.85
C ARG A 72 5.36 17.91 28.81
N GLU A 73 4.86 18.23 27.63
CA GLU A 73 3.82 19.24 27.42
C GLU A 73 2.40 18.70 27.71
N GLY A 74 2.30 17.48 28.27
CA GLY A 74 1.02 16.86 28.69
C GLY A 74 0.23 16.25 27.54
N GLY A 75 0.85 16.03 26.38
CA GLY A 75 0.22 15.39 25.25
C GLY A 75 0.25 13.86 25.30
N ASP A 76 -0.75 13.21 24.74
CA ASP A 76 -0.86 11.75 24.61
C ASP A 76 0.10 11.14 23.57
N GLY A 77 1.06 11.93 23.09
CA GLY A 77 2.00 11.54 22.03
C GLY A 77 1.96 12.49 20.83
N LEU A 78 2.70 12.12 19.80
CA LEU A 78 2.75 12.91 18.55
C LEU A 78 1.43 12.81 17.80
N GLN A 79 0.90 13.96 17.40
CA GLN A 79 -0.32 14.07 16.61
C GLN A 79 -0.02 13.96 15.10
N LEU A 80 -1.04 13.78 14.28
CA LEU A 80 -0.88 13.63 12.84
C LEU A 80 -0.06 14.75 12.17
N PRO A 81 -0.25 16.04 12.48
CA PRO A 81 0.58 17.11 11.90
C PRO A 81 2.07 16.99 12.27
N ASP A 82 2.37 16.50 13.49
CA ASP A 82 3.76 16.30 13.92
C ASP A 82 4.40 15.14 13.18
N MET A 83 3.65 14.05 12.97
CA MET A 83 4.09 12.89 12.20
C MET A 83 4.37 13.25 10.74
N VAL A 84 3.52 14.07 10.10
CA VAL A 84 3.73 14.56 8.74
C VAL A 84 5.01 15.40 8.65
N LYS A 85 5.23 16.33 9.59
CA LYS A 85 6.47 17.13 9.65
C LYS A 85 7.71 16.26 9.87
N LEU A 86 7.61 15.27 10.76
CA LEU A 86 8.71 14.33 11.00
C LEU A 86 9.03 13.53 9.75
N PHE A 87 8.01 13.04 9.05
CA PHE A 87 8.20 12.31 7.79
C PHE A 87 8.94 13.19 6.75
N GLY A 88 8.48 14.43 6.55
CA GLY A 88 9.14 15.38 5.65
C GLY A 88 10.61 15.62 6.03
N LYS A 89 10.90 15.73 7.34
CA LYS A 89 12.27 15.88 7.82
C LYS A 89 13.12 14.63 7.57
N VAL A 90 12.58 13.43 7.88
CA VAL A 90 13.31 12.18 7.65
C VAL A 90 13.55 11.95 6.16
N SER A 91 12.56 12.20 5.32
CA SER A 91 12.69 12.02 3.87
C SER A 91 13.74 12.95 3.25
N SER A 92 13.97 14.15 3.82
CA SER A 92 14.98 15.10 3.30
C SER A 92 16.43 14.61 3.37
N TYR A 93 16.70 13.57 4.16
CA TYR A 93 18.03 12.94 4.20
C TYR A 93 18.23 11.89 3.09
N MET A 94 17.21 11.62 2.30
CA MET A 94 17.22 10.62 1.23
C MET A 94 17.10 11.32 -0.13
N GLU A 95 17.74 10.75 -1.14
CA GLU A 95 17.66 11.26 -2.51
C GLU A 95 16.25 11.03 -3.08
N VAL A 96 15.71 9.82 -2.90
CA VAL A 96 14.35 9.45 -3.31
C VAL A 96 13.72 8.55 -2.25
N VAL A 97 12.44 8.78 -1.98
CA VAL A 97 11.61 7.92 -1.15
C VAL A 97 10.47 7.38 -2.00
N TYR A 98 10.48 6.08 -2.25
CA TYR A 98 9.33 5.37 -2.82
C TYR A 98 8.40 4.95 -1.68
N LEU A 99 7.23 5.55 -1.65
CA LEU A 99 6.16 5.26 -0.71
C LEU A 99 5.10 4.39 -1.39
N CYS A 100 4.99 3.14 -0.98
CA CYS A 100 4.03 2.19 -1.54
C CYS A 100 2.89 1.94 -0.54
N VAL A 101 1.65 2.19 -0.96
CA VAL A 101 0.45 1.93 -0.15
C VAL A 101 -0.45 0.95 -0.89
N ASP A 102 -0.68 -0.21 -0.33
CA ASP A 102 -1.52 -1.24 -0.92
C ASP A 102 -2.93 -1.24 -0.31
N ALA A 103 -3.93 -1.42 -1.18
CA ALA A 103 -5.33 -1.61 -0.81
C ALA A 103 -5.90 -0.50 0.11
N VAL A 104 -5.64 0.78 -0.21
CA VAL A 104 -6.08 1.91 0.62
C VAL A 104 -7.61 1.96 0.81
N ASP A 105 -8.36 1.33 -0.08
CA ASP A 105 -9.82 1.15 0.03
C ASP A 105 -10.25 0.30 1.21
N GLU A 106 -9.37 -0.53 1.76
CA GLU A 106 -9.64 -1.36 2.93
C GLU A 106 -9.61 -0.59 4.27
N MET A 107 -9.14 0.66 4.28
CA MET A 107 -9.23 1.53 5.44
C MET A 107 -10.68 2.00 5.71
N LEU A 108 -11.01 2.25 6.99
CA LEU A 108 -12.26 2.94 7.33
C LEU A 108 -12.34 4.31 6.63
N PRO A 109 -13.49 4.71 6.07
CA PRO A 109 -13.63 5.94 5.27
C PRO A 109 -13.08 7.19 5.97
N GLN A 110 -13.36 7.38 7.26
CA GLN A 110 -12.87 8.53 8.02
C GLN A 110 -11.33 8.53 8.13
N HIS A 111 -10.73 7.38 8.45
CA HIS A 111 -9.27 7.23 8.57
C HIS A 111 -8.59 7.40 7.20
N ARG A 112 -9.20 6.87 6.14
CA ARG A 112 -8.72 7.02 4.78
C ARG A 112 -8.67 8.47 4.32
N LEU A 113 -9.73 9.26 4.58
CA LEU A 113 -9.75 10.68 4.23
C LEU A 113 -8.67 11.48 4.96
N GLU A 114 -8.46 11.23 6.25
CA GLU A 114 -7.39 11.86 7.02
C GLU A 114 -6.00 11.45 6.49
N PHE A 115 -5.84 10.18 6.17
CA PHE A 115 -4.59 9.63 5.62
C PHE A 115 -4.28 10.22 4.24
N LEU A 116 -5.27 10.32 3.34
CA LEU A 116 -5.09 10.93 2.02
C LEU A 116 -4.71 12.42 2.11
N ARG A 117 -5.28 13.17 3.06
CA ARG A 117 -4.86 14.56 3.32
C ARG A 117 -3.42 14.64 3.80
N ALA A 118 -3.03 13.73 4.68
CA ALA A 118 -1.65 13.66 5.17
C ALA A 118 -0.67 13.31 4.04
N LEU A 119 -1.03 12.37 3.15
CA LEU A 119 -0.24 12.03 1.97
C LEU A 119 -0.13 13.23 1.01
N GLN A 120 -1.22 13.95 0.77
CA GLN A 120 -1.20 15.18 -0.05
C GLN A 120 -0.18 16.19 0.51
N GLN A 121 -0.22 16.45 1.81
CA GLN A 121 0.72 17.37 2.46
C GLN A 121 2.17 16.86 2.33
N ILE A 122 2.42 15.57 2.54
CA ILE A 122 3.75 14.97 2.36
C ILE A 122 4.27 15.18 0.94
N LEU A 123 3.43 14.95 -0.08
CA LEU A 123 3.83 15.10 -1.47
C LEU A 123 4.11 16.56 -1.87
N GLN A 124 3.42 17.52 -1.22
CA GLN A 124 3.66 18.95 -1.40
C GLN A 124 4.97 19.39 -0.74
N ASP A 125 5.24 18.92 0.47
CA ASP A 125 6.36 19.36 1.30
C ASP A 125 7.67 18.62 0.96
N ALA A 126 7.59 17.40 0.40
CA ALA A 126 8.74 16.53 0.11
C ALA A 126 8.78 16.11 -1.38
N PRO A 127 9.39 16.93 -2.26
CA PRO A 127 9.40 16.69 -3.71
C PRO A 127 10.20 15.46 -4.13
N ASN A 128 11.00 14.88 -3.24
CA ASN A 128 11.73 13.63 -3.45
C ASN A 128 10.89 12.36 -3.14
N VAL A 129 9.64 12.51 -2.65
CA VAL A 129 8.74 11.39 -2.42
C VAL A 129 8.01 11.02 -3.71
N ARG A 130 7.94 9.73 -4.00
CA ARG A 130 7.19 9.13 -5.11
C ARG A 130 6.18 8.15 -4.53
N LEU A 131 4.90 8.43 -4.75
CA LEU A 131 3.80 7.61 -4.24
C LEU A 131 3.36 6.58 -5.28
N PHE A 132 3.33 5.32 -4.87
CA PHE A 132 2.60 4.23 -5.53
C PHE A 132 1.46 3.81 -4.61
N LEU A 133 0.24 3.81 -5.14
CA LEU A 133 -0.95 3.50 -4.35
C LEU A 133 -1.87 2.60 -5.14
N THR A 134 -2.42 1.57 -4.48
CA THR A 134 -3.46 0.71 -5.04
C THR A 134 -4.76 0.85 -4.26
N GLY A 135 -5.86 0.61 -4.95
CA GLY A 135 -7.19 0.61 -4.38
C GLY A 135 -8.24 0.26 -5.42
N ARG A 136 -9.43 -0.10 -4.97
CA ARG A 136 -10.54 -0.43 -5.87
C ARG A 136 -11.11 0.81 -6.56
N PRO A 137 -11.72 0.66 -7.76
CA PRO A 137 -12.20 1.79 -8.56
C PRO A 137 -13.18 2.72 -7.85
N TYR A 138 -13.97 2.23 -6.89
CA TYR A 138 -15.00 3.03 -6.22
C TYR A 138 -14.44 4.19 -5.37
N ILE A 139 -13.16 4.13 -4.95
CA ILE A 139 -12.54 5.25 -4.21
C ILE A 139 -11.89 6.29 -5.14
N ARG A 140 -12.00 6.12 -6.46
CA ARG A 140 -11.34 6.97 -7.45
C ARG A 140 -11.60 8.46 -7.22
N ALA A 141 -12.85 8.84 -6.96
CA ALA A 141 -13.22 10.25 -6.71
C ALA A 141 -12.53 10.85 -5.47
N GLU A 142 -12.30 10.02 -4.43
CA GLU A 142 -11.53 10.45 -3.25
C GLU A 142 -10.06 10.65 -3.59
N LEU A 143 -9.46 9.72 -4.37
CA LEU A 143 -8.06 9.82 -4.79
C LEU A 143 -7.84 11.07 -5.66
N ASP A 144 -8.71 11.29 -6.65
CA ASP A 144 -8.62 12.44 -7.55
C ASP A 144 -8.76 13.78 -6.79
N LYS A 145 -9.48 13.82 -5.68
CA LYS A 145 -9.62 15.02 -4.84
C LYS A 145 -8.32 15.43 -4.14
N TYR A 146 -7.52 14.45 -3.68
CA TYR A 146 -6.34 14.72 -2.85
C TYR A 146 -5.01 14.52 -3.57
N LEU A 147 -5.00 13.76 -4.67
CA LEU A 147 -3.76 13.32 -5.34
C LEU A 147 -3.72 13.74 -6.83
N THR A 148 -4.35 14.86 -7.21
CA THR A 148 -4.53 15.29 -8.61
C THR A 148 -3.26 15.75 -9.32
N GLU A 149 -2.26 16.26 -8.60
CA GLU A 149 -1.07 16.82 -9.23
C GLU A 149 -0.10 15.69 -9.66
N LYS A 150 0.12 15.58 -10.98
CA LYS A 150 1.07 14.63 -11.60
C LYS A 150 0.80 13.14 -11.29
N THR A 151 -0.47 12.76 -11.18
CA THR A 151 -0.87 11.39 -10.92
C THR A 151 -1.13 10.65 -12.23
N TYR A 152 -0.47 9.50 -12.41
CA TYR A 152 -0.79 8.54 -13.46
C TYR A 152 -1.63 7.43 -12.86
N ALA A 153 -2.83 7.23 -13.40
CA ALA A 153 -3.69 6.13 -12.97
C ALA A 153 -3.72 5.05 -14.03
N MET A 154 -3.50 3.82 -13.59
CA MET A 154 -3.61 2.63 -14.43
C MET A 154 -4.75 1.77 -13.91
N HIS A 155 -5.70 1.46 -14.78
CA HIS A 155 -6.76 0.53 -14.48
C HIS A 155 -6.28 -0.88 -14.86
N ILE A 156 -6.13 -1.75 -13.87
CA ILE A 156 -5.66 -3.11 -14.06
C ILE A 156 -6.88 -4.02 -14.02
N ILE A 157 -7.19 -4.63 -15.16
CA ILE A 157 -8.24 -5.63 -15.30
C ILE A 157 -7.55 -6.92 -15.67
N ALA A 158 -7.90 -8.02 -14.98
CA ALA A 158 -7.44 -9.34 -15.39
C ALA A 158 -8.12 -9.70 -16.70
N ASP A 159 -7.34 -10.05 -17.74
CA ASP A 159 -7.91 -10.55 -18.96
C ASP A 159 -8.45 -11.99 -18.78
N GLN A 160 -9.32 -12.42 -19.68
CA GLN A 160 -9.95 -13.72 -19.61
C GLN A 160 -8.93 -14.87 -19.71
N GLY A 161 -7.84 -14.66 -20.42
CA GLY A 161 -6.74 -15.63 -20.53
C GLY A 161 -5.98 -15.80 -19.22
N ASP A 162 -5.73 -14.71 -18.51
CA ASP A 162 -5.07 -14.74 -17.20
C ASP A 162 -5.95 -15.42 -16.14
N ILE A 163 -7.25 -15.15 -16.16
CA ILE A 163 -8.23 -15.80 -15.28
C ILE A 163 -8.25 -17.31 -15.54
N THR A 164 -8.34 -17.70 -16.81
CA THR A 164 -8.38 -19.11 -17.21
C THR A 164 -7.11 -19.84 -16.80
N ARG A 165 -5.93 -19.23 -17.04
CA ARG A 165 -4.62 -19.79 -16.67
C ARG A 165 -4.50 -19.97 -15.15
N TYR A 166 -4.91 -18.98 -14.38
CA TYR A 166 -4.89 -19.05 -12.94
C TYR A 166 -5.81 -20.14 -12.38
N LEU A 167 -7.03 -20.24 -12.92
CA LEU A 167 -7.99 -21.25 -12.51
C LEU A 167 -7.48 -22.66 -12.81
N ARG A 168 -6.93 -22.90 -14.01
CA ARG A 168 -6.33 -24.18 -14.38
C ARG A 168 -5.23 -24.57 -13.41
N GLN A 169 -4.28 -23.66 -13.19
CA GLN A 169 -3.17 -23.93 -12.25
C GLN A 169 -3.69 -24.28 -10.87
N LYS A 170 -4.69 -23.56 -10.36
CA LYS A 170 -5.29 -23.84 -9.04
C LYS A 170 -6.02 -25.17 -8.97
N MET A 171 -6.68 -25.59 -10.03
CA MET A 171 -7.32 -26.89 -10.12
C MET A 171 -6.30 -28.03 -10.16
N ASP A 172 -5.22 -27.84 -10.94
CA ASP A 172 -4.14 -28.81 -11.05
C ASP A 172 -3.41 -28.96 -9.68
N ASP A 173 -3.09 -27.85 -9.02
CA ASP A 173 -2.49 -27.85 -7.67
C ASP A 173 -3.38 -28.61 -6.65
N ASN A 174 -4.72 -28.54 -6.76
CA ASN A 174 -5.64 -29.25 -5.88
C ASN A 174 -5.79 -30.74 -6.27
N ASP A 175 -5.74 -31.09 -7.55
CA ASP A 175 -5.79 -32.47 -8.01
C ASP A 175 -4.53 -33.25 -7.58
N ASP A 176 -3.39 -32.58 -7.50
CA ASP A 176 -2.14 -33.14 -6.96
C ASP A 176 -2.23 -33.45 -5.46
N GLN A 177 -3.04 -32.67 -4.71
CA GLN A 177 -3.24 -32.86 -3.26
C GLN A 177 -4.31 -33.92 -2.96
N ASP A 178 -5.32 -34.07 -3.80
CA ASP A 178 -6.45 -35.01 -3.61
C ASP A 178 -6.95 -35.55 -4.99
N PRO A 179 -6.23 -36.55 -5.55
CA PRO A 179 -6.47 -37.04 -6.89
C PRO A 179 -7.89 -37.59 -7.09
N GLY A 180 -8.60 -37.05 -8.10
CA GLY A 180 -9.92 -37.52 -8.51
C GLY A 180 -11.10 -36.81 -7.86
N LEU A 181 -10.87 -35.80 -7.03
CA LEU A 181 -11.94 -34.98 -6.45
C LEU A 181 -12.63 -34.10 -7.50
N MET A 182 -11.91 -33.69 -8.56
CA MET A 182 -12.43 -32.85 -9.64
C MET A 182 -12.49 -33.60 -10.97
N THR A 183 -13.71 -33.88 -11.44
CA THR A 183 -13.88 -34.38 -12.80
C THR A 183 -13.61 -33.30 -13.83
N GLU A 184 -13.18 -33.66 -15.05
CA GLU A 184 -12.96 -32.70 -16.14
C GLU A 184 -14.21 -31.87 -16.47
N ASP A 185 -15.39 -32.44 -16.36
CA ASP A 185 -16.67 -31.73 -16.55
C ASP A 185 -16.88 -30.64 -15.47
N LEU A 186 -16.52 -30.94 -14.22
CA LEU A 186 -16.59 -29.98 -13.13
C LEU A 186 -15.58 -28.85 -13.32
N LYS A 187 -14.33 -29.17 -13.71
CA LYS A 187 -13.30 -28.16 -14.03
C LYS A 187 -13.77 -27.22 -15.15
N ASN A 188 -14.33 -27.78 -16.23
CA ASN A 188 -14.85 -26.98 -17.34
C ASN A 188 -16.02 -26.09 -16.94
N ASN A 189 -16.96 -26.60 -16.12
CA ASN A 189 -18.09 -25.81 -15.58
C ASN A 189 -17.62 -24.67 -14.69
N ILE A 190 -16.66 -24.90 -13.80
CA ILE A 190 -16.08 -23.86 -12.95
C ILE A 190 -15.42 -22.80 -13.80
N MET A 191 -14.62 -23.19 -14.81
CA MET A 191 -13.95 -22.25 -15.70
C MET A 191 -14.94 -21.38 -16.47
N ALA A 192 -15.98 -21.96 -17.03
CA ALA A 192 -17.01 -21.23 -17.78
C ALA A 192 -17.74 -20.21 -16.90
N THR A 193 -18.21 -20.67 -15.73
CA THR A 193 -18.96 -19.81 -14.78
C THR A 193 -18.11 -18.65 -14.25
N MET A 194 -16.84 -18.91 -13.92
CA MET A 194 -15.94 -17.88 -13.39
C MET A 194 -15.49 -16.89 -14.46
N ALA A 195 -15.28 -17.36 -15.70
CA ALA A 195 -14.95 -16.48 -16.82
C ALA A 195 -16.13 -15.53 -17.15
N GLU A 196 -17.35 -16.03 -17.13
CA GLU A 196 -18.57 -15.23 -17.34
C GLU A 196 -18.71 -14.15 -16.23
N LYS A 197 -18.66 -14.55 -14.97
CA LYS A 197 -18.77 -13.59 -13.84
C LYS A 197 -17.65 -12.59 -13.77
N ALA A 198 -16.45 -12.95 -14.19
CA ALA A 198 -15.32 -12.02 -14.20
C ALA A 198 -15.44 -10.94 -15.30
N SER A 199 -16.20 -11.20 -16.35
CA SER A 199 -16.49 -10.22 -17.41
C SER A 199 -17.54 -9.18 -17.01
N GLU A 200 -18.30 -9.44 -15.92
CA GLU A 200 -19.34 -8.55 -15.39
C GLU A 200 -18.83 -7.61 -14.27
N MET A 201 -17.60 -7.79 -13.79
CA MET A 201 -16.98 -6.98 -12.73
C MET A 201 -16.05 -5.91 -13.28
#